data_ac1cddad2722b87556a633e39b7f7940
#
_entry.id   ac1cddad2722b87556a633e39b7f7940
#
_cell.length_a   1.000
_cell.length_b   1.000
_cell.length_c   1.000
_cell.angle_alpha   90.00
_cell.angle_beta   90.00
_cell.angle_gamma   90.00
#
_symmetry.space_group_name_H-M   'P 1'
#
loop_
_entity.id
_entity.type
_entity.pdbx_description
1 polymer ?
#
loop_
_entity_poly.entity_id
_entity_poly.type
_entity_poly.pdbx_seq_one_letter_code
_entity_poly.pdbx_strand_id
1 'polypeptide(L)'
;SAPSFDNPDFVEVVIHSYRHRFMYVPGDPALEPIERALALQPCISVPSISLCGADDGVGPAPVEDDDVEHFTGVYRREVLPGVGHNIPQEAPLTTLAAICELLDRT
;
A
#
# COMPACT_ATOMS: atom_id res chain seq x y z
N SER A 1 -9.69 -14.01 7.04
CA SER A 1 -10.33 -14.65 8.18
C SER A 1 -9.88 -16.07 8.40
N ALA A 2 -10.16 -16.65 9.58
CA ALA A 2 -9.68 -17.97 9.96
C ALA A 2 -9.91 -19.07 8.90
N PRO A 3 -11.07 -19.16 8.21
CA PRO A 3 -11.27 -20.16 7.16
C PRO A 3 -10.28 -20.09 5.99
N SER A 4 -9.67 -18.96 5.73
CA SER A 4 -8.67 -18.82 4.66
C SER A 4 -7.39 -19.61 4.96
N PHE A 5 -7.08 -19.82 6.24
CA PHE A 5 -5.93 -20.64 6.67
C PHE A 5 -6.12 -22.14 6.43
N ASP A 6 -7.37 -22.59 6.22
CA ASP A 6 -7.69 -23.97 5.94
C ASP A 6 -7.47 -24.35 4.45
N ASN A 7 -7.17 -23.35 3.61
CA ASN A 7 -6.78 -23.60 2.23
C ASN A 7 -5.43 -24.33 2.19
N PRO A 8 -5.36 -25.53 1.56
CA PRO A 8 -4.12 -26.31 1.50
C PRO A 8 -2.96 -25.56 0.82
N ASP A 9 -3.26 -24.62 -0.07
CA ASP A 9 -2.26 -23.85 -0.80
C ASP A 9 -1.81 -22.56 -0.05
N PHE A 10 -2.44 -22.27 1.12
CA PHE A 10 -2.22 -21.01 1.85
C PHE A 10 -0.75 -20.74 2.13
N VAL A 11 -0.05 -21.70 2.73
CA VAL A 11 1.35 -21.54 3.13
C VAL A 11 2.23 -21.32 1.91
N GLU A 12 2.04 -22.10 0.86
CA GLU A 12 2.85 -22.05 -0.36
C GLU A 12 2.65 -20.72 -1.10
N VAL A 13 1.40 -20.24 -1.24
CA VAL A 13 1.07 -18.97 -1.86
C VAL A 13 1.66 -17.80 -1.06
N VAL A 14 1.56 -17.81 0.27
CA VAL A 14 2.12 -16.75 1.11
C VAL A 14 3.64 -16.70 0.98
N ILE A 15 4.32 -17.84 1.07
CA ILE A 15 5.79 -17.91 0.93
C ILE A 15 6.21 -17.43 -0.46
N HIS A 16 5.51 -17.86 -1.51
CA HIS A 16 5.82 -17.46 -2.89
C HIS A 16 5.65 -15.94 -3.07
N SER A 17 4.57 -15.34 -2.54
CA SER A 17 4.33 -13.90 -2.66
C SER A 17 5.44 -13.06 -2.02
N TYR A 18 5.92 -13.47 -0.84
CA TYR A 18 7.08 -12.80 -0.22
C TYR A 18 8.38 -13.00 -1.01
N ARG A 19 8.64 -14.21 -1.50
CA ARG A 19 9.82 -14.47 -2.33
C ARG A 19 9.79 -13.65 -3.62
N HIS A 20 8.63 -13.54 -4.27
CA HIS A 20 8.47 -12.69 -5.45
C HIS A 20 8.70 -11.21 -5.11
N ARG A 21 8.10 -10.71 -4.03
CA ARG A 21 8.28 -9.33 -3.57
C ARG A 21 9.76 -8.95 -3.36
N PHE A 22 10.56 -9.88 -2.85
CA PHE A 22 11.99 -9.68 -2.64
C PHE A 22 12.87 -10.16 -3.81
N MET A 23 12.27 -10.44 -4.96
CA MET A 23 12.96 -10.82 -6.21
C MET A 23 13.74 -12.13 -6.14
N TYR A 24 13.39 -13.03 -5.21
CA TYR A 24 14.03 -14.36 -5.11
C TYR A 24 13.43 -15.38 -6.08
N VAL A 25 12.22 -15.15 -6.59
CA VAL A 25 11.56 -15.99 -7.58
C VAL A 25 10.85 -15.13 -8.62
N PRO A 26 10.75 -15.59 -9.88
CA PRO A 26 9.98 -14.89 -10.91
C PRO A 26 8.48 -14.95 -10.61
N GLY A 27 7.73 -13.97 -11.11
CA GLY A 27 6.28 -13.97 -11.11
C GLY A 27 5.69 -14.68 -12.33
N ASP A 28 4.39 -14.45 -12.57
CA ASP A 28 3.72 -14.94 -13.77
C ASP A 28 4.26 -14.21 -15.02
N PRO A 29 4.81 -14.93 -16.02
CA PRO A 29 5.30 -14.32 -17.24
C PRO A 29 4.26 -13.49 -18.00
N ALA A 30 2.98 -13.79 -17.85
CA ALA A 30 1.89 -13.03 -18.45
C ALA A 30 1.78 -11.61 -17.88
N LEU A 31 2.23 -11.39 -16.66
CA LEU A 31 2.21 -10.09 -15.97
C LEU A 31 3.51 -9.30 -16.11
N GLU A 32 4.54 -9.89 -16.69
CA GLU A 32 5.84 -9.25 -16.89
C GLU A 32 5.78 -7.87 -17.58
N PRO A 33 4.93 -7.61 -18.58
CA PRO A 33 4.80 -6.27 -19.17
C PRO A 33 4.28 -5.23 -18.17
N ILE A 34 3.40 -5.63 -17.24
CA ILE A 34 2.87 -4.78 -16.18
C ILE A 34 3.96 -4.49 -15.15
N GLU A 35 4.67 -5.52 -14.72
CA GLU A 35 5.80 -5.38 -13.77
C GLU A 35 6.86 -4.42 -14.29
N ARG A 36 7.23 -4.50 -15.57
CA ARG A 36 8.16 -3.58 -16.21
C ARG A 36 7.64 -2.15 -16.26
N ALA A 37 6.35 -1.96 -16.54
CA ALA A 37 5.75 -0.64 -16.55
C ALA A 37 5.74 -0.01 -15.15
N LEU A 38 5.44 -0.80 -14.12
CA LEU A 38 5.46 -0.36 -12.72
C LEU A 38 6.88 -0.07 -12.22
N ALA A 39 7.87 -0.83 -12.67
CA ALA A 39 9.28 -0.60 -12.32
C ALA A 39 9.82 0.76 -12.80
N LEU A 40 9.18 1.38 -13.79
CA LEU A 40 9.49 2.74 -14.24
C LEU A 40 8.94 3.82 -13.30
N GLN A 41 8.19 3.43 -12.26
CA GLN A 41 7.56 4.32 -11.28
C GLN A 41 6.79 5.48 -11.96
N PRO A 42 5.79 5.19 -12.81
CA PRO A 42 5.05 6.23 -13.51
C PRO A 42 4.35 7.14 -12.50
N CYS A 43 4.31 8.44 -12.80
CA CYS A 43 3.67 9.40 -11.92
C CYS A 43 2.16 9.13 -11.76
N ILE A 44 1.66 9.37 -10.55
CA ILE A 44 0.26 9.23 -10.18
C ILE A 44 -0.43 10.59 -10.37
N SER A 45 -1.40 10.65 -11.28
CA SER A 45 -2.10 11.88 -11.61
C SER A 45 -3.49 12.01 -10.97
N VAL A 46 -4.01 10.92 -10.41
CA VAL A 46 -5.31 10.93 -9.73
C VAL A 46 -5.18 11.53 -8.33
N PRO A 47 -6.25 12.14 -7.77
CA PRO A 47 -6.25 12.59 -6.38
C PRO A 47 -5.90 11.46 -5.42
N SER A 48 -4.95 11.71 -4.54
CA SER A 48 -4.39 10.67 -3.66
C SER A 48 -4.20 11.18 -2.23
N ILE A 49 -4.43 10.32 -1.26
CA ILE A 49 -4.15 10.57 0.16
C ILE A 49 -3.32 9.40 0.68
N SER A 50 -2.14 9.70 1.23
CA SER A 50 -1.29 8.74 1.92
C SER A 50 -1.52 8.87 3.43
N LEU A 51 -1.96 7.79 4.07
CA LEU A 51 -2.08 7.70 5.52
C LEU A 51 -0.93 6.86 6.06
N CYS A 52 -0.21 7.38 7.03
CA CYS A 52 0.93 6.70 7.67
C CYS A 52 0.68 6.60 9.18
N GLY A 53 0.93 5.44 9.78
CA GLY A 53 0.91 5.27 11.23
C GLY A 53 2.22 5.78 11.85
N ALA A 54 2.14 6.68 12.83
CA ALA A 54 3.34 7.16 13.52
C ALA A 54 4.02 6.08 14.35
N ASP A 55 3.23 5.09 14.82
CA ASP A 55 3.70 3.98 15.66
C ASP A 55 3.83 2.67 14.84
N ASP A 56 3.94 2.78 13.51
CA ASP A 56 4.12 1.63 12.63
C ASP A 56 5.50 0.98 12.87
N GLY A 57 5.49 -0.22 13.46
CA GLY A 57 6.70 -0.98 13.75
C GLY A 57 7.24 -1.80 12.56
N VAL A 58 6.50 -1.88 11.44
CA VAL A 58 6.90 -2.61 10.24
C VAL A 58 7.53 -1.66 9.21
N GLY A 59 6.91 -0.50 9.00
CA GLY A 59 7.35 0.53 8.09
C GLY A 59 7.10 1.91 8.71
N PRO A 60 7.98 2.37 9.62
CA PRO A 60 7.78 3.66 10.26
C PRO A 60 7.68 4.78 9.23
N ALA A 61 6.76 5.70 9.47
CA ALA A 61 6.56 6.85 8.58
C ALA A 61 7.86 7.65 8.48
N PRO A 62 8.40 7.88 7.26
CA PRO A 62 9.58 8.72 7.07
C PRO A 62 9.31 10.14 7.59
N VAL A 63 10.35 10.81 8.08
CA VAL A 63 10.25 12.19 8.55
C VAL A 63 9.88 13.12 7.40
N GLU A 64 10.48 12.89 6.24
CA GLU A 64 10.21 13.61 5.00
C GLU A 64 9.29 12.79 4.10
N ASP A 65 8.56 13.46 3.23
CA ASP A 65 7.69 12.82 2.25
C ASP A 65 8.44 12.63 0.93
N ASP A 66 9.19 11.53 0.86
CA ASP A 66 9.96 11.18 -0.35
C ASP A 66 9.05 10.74 -1.51
N ASP A 67 7.78 10.42 -1.21
CA ASP A 67 6.83 9.96 -2.23
C ASP A 67 6.20 11.13 -3.02
N VAL A 68 6.27 12.35 -2.52
CA VAL A 68 5.60 13.52 -3.13
C VAL A 68 5.97 13.73 -4.59
N GLU A 69 7.20 13.43 -4.98
CA GLU A 69 7.67 13.59 -6.36
C GLU A 69 7.01 12.64 -7.37
N HIS A 70 6.40 11.55 -6.88
CA HIS A 70 5.69 10.58 -7.72
C HIS A 70 4.25 10.99 -8.03
N PHE A 71 3.75 12.07 -7.41
CA PHE A 71 2.39 12.56 -7.61
C PHE A 71 2.37 13.85 -8.42
N THR A 72 1.64 13.84 -9.53
CA THR A 72 1.39 15.04 -10.37
C THR A 72 -0.02 15.58 -10.20
N GLY A 73 -0.91 14.81 -9.58
CA GLY A 73 -2.25 15.22 -9.18
C GLY A 73 -2.29 15.84 -7.79
N VAL A 74 -3.52 16.03 -7.27
CA VAL A 74 -3.70 16.46 -5.88
C VAL A 74 -3.24 15.34 -4.94
N TYR A 75 -2.27 15.66 -4.11
CA TYR A 75 -1.70 14.72 -3.16
C TYR A 75 -1.65 15.32 -1.75
N ARG A 76 -1.95 14.51 -0.75
CA ARG A 76 -1.80 14.85 0.67
C ARG A 76 -1.29 13.64 1.45
N ARG A 77 -0.33 13.89 2.32
CA ARG A 77 0.15 12.90 3.29
C ARG A 77 -0.31 13.31 4.69
N GLU A 78 -0.69 12.31 5.49
CA GLU A 78 -1.07 12.50 6.89
C GLU A 78 -0.43 11.41 7.74
N VAL A 79 0.28 11.81 8.80
CA VAL A 79 0.87 10.90 9.77
C VAL A 79 -0.02 10.88 11.01
N LEU A 80 -0.52 9.71 11.39
CA LEU A 80 -1.52 9.51 12.43
C LEU A 80 -0.84 9.11 13.74
N PRO A 81 -0.85 9.98 14.76
CA PRO A 81 -0.28 9.65 16.08
C PRO A 81 -1.01 8.48 16.74
N GLY A 82 -0.27 7.57 17.37
CA GLY A 82 -0.83 6.43 18.11
C GLY A 82 -1.43 5.34 17.21
N VAL A 83 -1.15 5.37 15.91
CA VAL A 83 -1.65 4.40 14.93
C VAL A 83 -0.49 3.58 14.39
N GLY A 84 -0.65 2.26 14.37
CA GLY A 84 0.34 1.32 13.87
C GLY A 84 0.16 0.97 12.39
N HIS A 85 0.53 -0.27 12.04
CA HIS A 85 0.59 -0.73 10.64
C HIS A 85 -0.77 -0.91 9.97
N ASN A 86 -1.79 -1.31 10.71
CA ASN A 86 -3.11 -1.65 10.17
C ASN A 86 -4.08 -0.46 10.25
N ILE A 87 -3.79 0.62 9.56
CA ILE A 87 -4.51 1.89 9.64
C ILE A 87 -6.03 1.75 9.52
N PRO A 88 -6.62 0.99 8.57
CA PRO A 88 -8.07 0.86 8.49
C PRO A 88 -8.71 0.20 9.72
N GLN A 89 -7.98 -0.64 10.44
CA GLN A 89 -8.45 -1.29 11.65
C GLN A 89 -8.26 -0.41 12.90
N GLU A 90 -7.15 0.33 12.94
CA GLU A 90 -6.76 1.14 14.09
C GLU A 90 -7.37 2.55 14.06
N ALA A 91 -7.56 3.10 12.84
CA ALA A 91 -8.15 4.43 12.61
C ALA A 91 -9.27 4.39 11.55
N PRO A 92 -10.36 3.62 11.75
CA PRO A 92 -11.39 3.41 10.73
C PRO A 92 -12.12 4.70 10.33
N LEU A 93 -12.33 5.61 11.26
CA LEU A 93 -13.03 6.88 10.97
C LEU A 93 -12.17 7.81 10.12
N THR A 94 -10.87 7.88 10.39
CA THR A 94 -9.92 8.66 9.58
C THR A 94 -9.80 8.07 8.19
N THR A 95 -9.72 6.75 8.08
CA THR A 95 -9.71 6.04 6.80
C THR A 95 -10.97 6.34 5.99
N LEU A 96 -12.15 6.25 6.63
CA LEU A 96 -13.42 6.56 5.99
C LEU A 96 -13.49 8.02 5.52
N ALA A 97 -13.04 8.96 6.35
CA ALA A 97 -13.02 10.38 5.99
C ALA A 97 -12.14 10.65 4.76
N ALA A 98 -10.96 10.02 4.69
CA ALA A 98 -10.08 10.13 3.53
C ALA A 98 -10.71 9.56 2.25
N ILE A 99 -11.42 8.42 2.35
CA ILE A 99 -12.15 7.84 1.21
C ILE A 99 -13.25 8.78 0.73
N CYS A 100 -14.07 9.32 1.65
CA CYS A 100 -15.12 10.26 1.29
C CYS A 100 -14.57 11.54 0.63
N GLU A 101 -13.48 12.08 1.17
CA GLU A 101 -12.81 13.24 0.57
C GLU A 101 -12.37 12.96 -0.88
N LEU A 102 -11.81 11.79 -1.15
CA LEU A 102 -11.41 11.42 -2.51
C LEU A 102 -12.60 11.25 -3.45
N LEU A 103 -13.71 10.67 -2.97
CA LEU A 103 -14.93 10.51 -3.76
C LEU A 103 -15.55 11.86 -4.14
N ASP A 104 -15.51 12.84 -3.25
CA ASP A 104 -16.03 14.20 -3.50
C ASP A 104 -15.16 14.97 -4.51
N ARG A 105 -13.91 14.54 -4.75
CA ARG A 105 -13.00 15.15 -5.73
C ARG A 105 -13.08 14.51 -7.11
N THR A 106 -13.73 13.38 -7.21
CA THR A 106 -13.93 12.67 -8.49
C THR A 106 -15.29 12.96 -9.09
#